data_7f82325f21e0f1a71870d407b3eb8ead
#
_entry.id   7f82325f21e0f1a71870d407b3eb8ead
#
_cell.length_a   1.000
_cell.length_b   1.000
_cell.length_c   1.000
_cell.angle_alpha   90.00
_cell.angle_beta   90.00
_cell.angle_gamma   90.00
#
_symmetry.space_group_name_H-M   'P 1'
#
loop_
_entity.id
_entity.type
_entity.pdbx_description
1 polymer ?
#
loop_
_entity_poly.entity_id
_entity_poly.type
_entity_poly.pdbx_seq_one_letter_code
_entity_poly.pdbx_strand_id
1 'polypeptide(L)'
;STVAMSALMLMATSCADDQTSDLKAGAESTVTITAQLPGDMGTRAFADGTKATELHYAVYEKGTTTRLAVCKKADGTKGQLEGTATMTGLQTTISLQLTTGKEYDFVFWADAPGDNVYTFNSENQTVTVNYANAENNTDNLDAFFGQKKALKVSGNMSISQELRRPFAQINIGTDDFDAAAAAGYTVSESTIGVATYKTLNLLSEEVSDPVTATFVKKPIPTEDSKFSINSKDYKYLSMSYVLVPKDKETVDIAFDYTLTNRTFTNVPVQRNYRTNIYGSLLTNTADFNVVIAPGFNDPDYNNNVITASTQTELATAAQTPNAVIKLKENTTYTLPADVAEGVTFSGDETTVISIPQAIGYDVKTIGFSGVTVKSPNANYTGIQSAKSVTYTGCVIEGTPFSYAEEAVYNSCTFKQTSSDFYNIWTYGSKNITFNSCKFESAGRCVLIYNEGAVIGQNATFNNCEFIASAPVDGKAAIEVDSSLIPGTYVININNCTATGFGTGSKSGNSLWNVKKDKTEKHSQVFVDGTQVY
;
A
#
# COMPACT_ATOMS: atom_id res chain seq x y z
N SER A 1 16.40 -46.77 14.41
CA SER A 1 15.80 -46.48 15.71
C SER A 1 14.87 -45.30 15.56
N THR A 2 13.61 -45.62 15.41
CA THR A 2 12.48 -44.69 15.26
C THR A 2 12.09 -44.22 16.65
N VAL A 3 12.11 -42.93 16.91
CA VAL A 3 11.48 -42.35 18.11
C VAL A 3 10.15 -41.76 17.69
N ALA A 4 9.08 -42.41 18.11
CA ALA A 4 7.73 -41.94 17.95
C ALA A 4 7.46 -40.83 18.96
N MET A 5 7.03 -39.65 18.47
CA MET A 5 6.57 -38.54 19.28
C MET A 5 5.04 -38.72 19.50
N SER A 6 4.66 -39.13 20.70
CA SER A 6 3.28 -39.30 21.08
C SER A 6 2.64 -37.95 21.38
N ALA A 7 1.75 -37.51 20.54
CA ALA A 7 0.84 -36.40 20.83
C ALA A 7 -0.24 -36.86 21.82
N LEU A 8 -0.22 -36.35 23.04
CA LEU A 8 -1.26 -36.58 24.05
C LEU A 8 -2.39 -35.57 23.83
N MET A 9 -3.41 -35.97 23.10
CA MET A 9 -4.71 -35.27 23.09
C MET A 9 -5.44 -35.52 24.40
N LEU A 10 -5.50 -34.54 25.29
CA LEU A 10 -6.50 -34.53 26.36
C LEU A 10 -7.84 -34.08 25.79
N MET A 11 -8.75 -35.02 25.58
CA MET A 11 -10.16 -34.70 25.42
C MET A 11 -10.73 -34.32 26.80
N ALA A 12 -11.01 -33.05 27.01
CA ALA A 12 -11.82 -32.60 28.13
C ALA A 12 -13.28 -32.81 27.80
N THR A 13 -13.89 -33.82 28.41
CA THR A 13 -15.34 -34.00 28.46
C THR A 13 -15.96 -32.86 29.25
N SER A 14 -16.84 -32.12 28.59
CA SER A 14 -17.76 -31.16 29.20
C SER A 14 -18.63 -31.82 30.26
N CYS A 15 -18.45 -31.48 31.52
CA CYS A 15 -19.51 -31.47 32.49
C CYS A 15 -19.82 -30.04 32.86
N ALA A 16 -21.02 -29.60 32.50
CA ALA A 16 -21.57 -28.37 33.00
C ALA A 16 -21.84 -28.55 34.51
N ASP A 17 -21.03 -27.89 35.32
CA ASP A 17 -21.38 -27.54 36.67
C ASP A 17 -21.10 -26.06 36.85
N ASP A 18 -22.17 -25.33 37.02
CA ASP A 18 -22.25 -23.93 37.33
C ASP A 18 -21.73 -23.71 38.76
N GLN A 19 -20.39 -23.73 38.90
CA GLN A 19 -19.70 -23.24 40.09
C GLN A 19 -18.99 -21.97 39.70
N THR A 20 -19.67 -20.84 39.89
CA THR A 20 -19.02 -19.58 40.16
C THR A 20 -18.17 -19.77 41.42
N SER A 21 -16.94 -20.29 41.25
CA SER A 21 -15.94 -20.23 42.30
C SER A 21 -15.67 -18.75 42.57
N ASP A 22 -16.03 -18.28 43.74
CA ASP A 22 -15.60 -16.96 44.26
C ASP A 22 -14.08 -16.91 44.23
N LEU A 23 -13.52 -16.42 43.11
CA LEU A 23 -12.10 -16.16 42.99
C LEU A 23 -11.78 -15.05 44.02
N LYS A 24 -11.10 -15.40 45.11
CA LYS A 24 -10.69 -14.46 46.14
C LYS A 24 -9.86 -13.34 45.49
N ALA A 25 -10.41 -12.14 45.44
CA ALA A 25 -9.66 -10.98 45.06
C ALA A 25 -8.36 -10.92 45.85
N GLY A 26 -7.22 -10.76 45.19
CA GLY A 26 -5.91 -10.78 45.81
C GLY A 26 -5.14 -12.11 45.76
N ALA A 27 -5.75 -13.19 45.29
CA ALA A 27 -5.03 -14.44 44.98
C ALA A 27 -4.14 -14.27 43.74
N GLU A 28 -3.03 -14.99 43.70
CA GLU A 28 -2.17 -15.03 42.51
C GLU A 28 -2.74 -16.00 41.47
N SER A 29 -2.69 -15.59 40.21
CA SER A 29 -3.10 -16.41 39.06
C SER A 29 -1.98 -16.43 38.01
N THR A 30 -1.87 -17.56 37.32
CA THR A 30 -0.94 -17.71 36.21
C THR A 30 -1.54 -17.08 34.95
N VAL A 31 -0.86 -16.11 34.38
CA VAL A 31 -1.19 -15.53 33.07
C VAL A 31 -0.15 -15.97 32.07
N THR A 32 -0.56 -16.75 31.11
CA THR A 32 0.29 -17.24 30.01
C THR A 32 0.04 -16.38 28.77
N ILE A 33 1.08 -15.79 28.21
CA ILE A 33 1.00 -14.93 27.04
C ILE A 33 1.83 -15.53 25.93
N THR A 34 1.21 -15.85 24.80
CA THR A 34 1.92 -16.21 23.57
C THR A 34 2.08 -14.97 22.73
N ALA A 35 3.30 -14.46 22.65
CA ALA A 35 3.68 -13.39 21.74
C ALA A 35 4.05 -14.00 20.39
N GLN A 36 3.47 -13.49 19.32
CA GLN A 36 3.67 -14.04 17.97
C GLN A 36 3.90 -12.92 16.96
N LEU A 37 4.81 -13.16 16.02
CA LEU A 37 5.00 -12.33 14.84
C LEU A 37 3.90 -12.68 13.81
N PRO A 38 3.62 -11.81 12.83
CA PRO A 38 2.65 -12.10 11.78
C PRO A 38 2.97 -13.42 11.06
N GLY A 39 1.96 -14.31 10.91
CA GLY A 39 2.16 -15.66 10.40
C GLY A 39 2.46 -15.79 8.90
N ASP A 40 2.13 -14.76 8.11
CA ASP A 40 2.19 -14.77 6.65
C ASP A 40 3.40 -14.00 6.08
N MET A 41 4.58 -14.16 6.68
CA MET A 41 5.76 -13.45 6.21
C MET A 41 6.45 -14.08 5.00
N GLY A 42 5.92 -15.16 4.44
CA GLY A 42 6.24 -15.73 3.13
C GLY A 42 7.72 -15.96 2.82
N THR A 43 8.03 -16.37 1.61
CA THR A 43 9.39 -16.50 1.05
C THR A 43 9.87 -15.15 0.52
N ARG A 44 10.20 -14.20 1.40
CA ARG A 44 10.70 -12.88 1.03
C ARG A 44 12.21 -12.86 1.01
N ALA A 45 12.79 -11.99 0.18
CA ALA A 45 14.22 -11.70 0.26
C ALA A 45 14.56 -11.00 1.58
N PHE A 46 13.62 -10.19 2.11
CA PHE A 46 13.73 -9.43 3.37
C PHE A 46 12.40 -9.42 4.12
N ALA A 47 12.45 -9.12 5.41
CA ALA A 47 11.28 -8.95 6.28
C ALA A 47 10.49 -10.25 6.52
N ASP A 48 11.18 -11.37 6.65
CA ASP A 48 10.59 -12.67 7.03
C ASP A 48 10.44 -12.85 8.55
N GLY A 49 10.93 -11.89 9.35
CA GLY A 49 10.87 -11.89 10.82
C GLY A 49 11.77 -12.89 11.51
N THR A 50 12.53 -13.72 10.78
CA THR A 50 13.33 -14.81 11.36
C THR A 50 14.54 -14.32 12.16
N LYS A 51 14.92 -13.05 12.00
CA LYS A 51 16.02 -12.42 12.74
C LYS A 51 15.61 -11.94 14.14
N ALA A 52 14.33 -11.68 14.38
CA ALA A 52 13.82 -11.27 15.68
C ALA A 52 13.74 -12.49 16.61
N THR A 53 14.85 -12.84 17.22
CA THR A 53 14.99 -14.06 18.02
C THR A 53 14.90 -13.84 19.53
N GLU A 54 14.85 -12.60 19.99
CA GLU A 54 14.68 -12.25 21.40
C GLU A 54 13.43 -11.37 21.59
N LEU A 55 12.61 -11.72 22.58
CA LEU A 55 11.47 -10.92 23.03
C LEU A 55 11.83 -10.25 24.36
N HIS A 56 11.66 -8.93 24.42
CA HIS A 56 11.64 -8.14 25.66
C HIS A 56 10.22 -7.87 26.07
N TYR A 57 9.91 -7.91 27.37
CA TYR A 57 8.59 -7.57 27.90
C TYR A 57 8.66 -6.86 29.25
N ALA A 58 7.64 -6.05 29.53
CA ALA A 58 7.43 -5.44 30.83
C ALA A 58 5.94 -5.30 31.14
N VAL A 59 5.61 -5.33 32.45
CA VAL A 59 4.24 -5.28 32.97
C VAL A 59 4.08 -4.10 33.93
N TYR A 60 2.96 -3.43 33.81
CA TYR A 60 2.60 -2.23 34.61
C TYR A 60 1.20 -2.41 35.21
N GLU A 61 0.93 -1.80 36.36
CA GLU A 61 -0.45 -1.62 36.80
C GLU A 61 -1.15 -0.68 35.81
N LYS A 62 -2.40 -0.98 35.46
CA LYS A 62 -3.19 -0.21 34.52
C LYS A 62 -3.12 1.30 34.79
N GLY A 63 -2.80 2.04 33.75
CA GLY A 63 -2.75 3.49 33.78
C GLY A 63 -1.58 4.07 34.57
N THR A 64 -0.60 3.25 34.96
CA THR A 64 0.66 3.71 35.55
C THR A 64 1.83 3.48 34.59
N THR A 65 2.91 4.24 34.80
CA THR A 65 4.20 4.03 34.15
C THR A 65 5.17 3.32 35.07
N THR A 66 4.77 3.01 36.29
CA THR A 66 5.60 2.31 37.27
C THR A 66 5.59 0.82 36.93
N ARG A 67 6.74 0.29 36.54
CA ARG A 67 6.89 -1.15 36.34
C ARG A 67 6.77 -1.90 37.67
N LEU A 68 6.20 -3.08 37.60
CA LEU A 68 6.10 -3.94 38.76
C LEU A 68 7.45 -4.67 38.98
N ALA A 69 8.03 -4.44 40.14
CA ALA A 69 9.42 -4.83 40.41
C ALA A 69 9.62 -6.34 40.64
N VAL A 70 8.58 -7.09 40.98
CA VAL A 70 8.71 -8.53 41.33
C VAL A 70 7.45 -9.30 40.94
N CYS A 71 7.61 -10.37 40.16
CA CYS A 71 6.59 -11.40 40.02
C CYS A 71 7.14 -12.75 40.50
N LYS A 72 6.24 -13.67 40.81
CA LYS A 72 6.60 -15.09 40.86
C LYS A 72 6.49 -15.68 39.46
N LYS A 73 7.51 -16.43 39.06
CA LYS A 73 7.43 -17.27 37.87
C LYS A 73 6.51 -18.45 38.13
N ALA A 74 6.02 -19.08 37.06
CA ALA A 74 5.18 -20.28 37.16
C ALA A 74 5.81 -21.43 37.95
N ASP A 75 7.13 -21.48 38.04
CA ASP A 75 7.91 -22.42 38.84
C ASP A 75 8.02 -22.06 40.33
N GLY A 76 7.36 -20.97 40.75
CA GLY A 76 7.37 -20.49 42.14
C GLY A 76 8.58 -19.63 42.51
N THR A 77 9.55 -19.44 41.60
CA THR A 77 10.68 -18.56 41.85
C THR A 77 10.31 -17.10 41.66
N LYS A 78 10.96 -16.18 42.41
CA LYS A 78 10.76 -14.76 42.22
C LYS A 78 11.41 -14.32 40.90
N GLY A 79 10.64 -13.69 40.03
CA GLY A 79 11.09 -13.09 38.77
C GLY A 79 10.68 -11.64 38.72
N GLN A 80 11.35 -10.85 37.87
CA GLN A 80 10.91 -9.50 37.56
C GLN A 80 9.70 -9.59 36.60
N LEU A 81 8.77 -8.65 36.71
CA LEU A 81 7.70 -8.46 35.72
C LEU A 81 8.21 -7.75 34.45
N GLU A 82 9.47 -7.86 34.22
CA GLU A 82 10.17 -7.57 32.98
C GLU A 82 11.19 -8.69 32.72
N GLY A 83 11.52 -8.91 31.47
CA GLY A 83 12.52 -9.92 31.11
C GLY A 83 12.62 -10.10 29.63
N THR A 84 13.38 -11.12 29.29
CA THR A 84 13.55 -11.57 27.92
C THR A 84 13.10 -13.03 27.77
N ALA A 85 12.68 -13.38 26.55
CA ALA A 85 12.37 -14.75 26.17
C ALA A 85 12.87 -15.01 24.76
N THR A 86 13.39 -16.22 24.52
CA THR A 86 13.83 -16.60 23.18
C THR A 86 12.63 -16.88 22.29
N MET A 87 12.60 -16.28 21.10
CA MET A 87 11.64 -16.60 20.06
C MET A 87 12.00 -17.94 19.41
N THR A 88 11.04 -18.83 19.29
CA THR A 88 11.20 -20.10 18.58
C THR A 88 10.34 -20.08 17.33
N GLY A 89 10.97 -19.98 16.18
CA GLY A 89 10.28 -19.58 14.96
C GLY A 89 9.73 -18.18 15.10
N LEU A 90 8.42 -18.00 14.88
CA LEU A 90 7.76 -16.70 14.91
C LEU A 90 6.99 -16.44 16.23
N GLN A 91 7.24 -17.20 17.30
CA GLN A 91 6.49 -17.05 18.55
C GLN A 91 7.31 -17.43 19.78
N THR A 92 6.88 -16.95 20.94
CA THR A 92 7.32 -17.42 22.25
C THR A 92 6.20 -17.28 23.25
N THR A 93 6.30 -18.04 24.35
CA THR A 93 5.32 -18.02 25.44
C THR A 93 5.99 -17.64 26.75
N ILE A 94 5.42 -16.64 27.45
CA ILE A 94 5.83 -16.25 28.78
C ILE A 94 4.70 -16.57 29.76
N SER A 95 5.05 -16.96 30.99
CA SER A 95 4.10 -17.22 32.08
C SER A 95 4.44 -16.39 33.30
N LEU A 96 3.47 -15.64 33.78
CA LEU A 96 3.61 -14.69 34.87
C LEU A 96 2.61 -14.98 35.97
N GLN A 97 2.98 -14.69 37.24
CA GLN A 97 2.07 -14.70 38.38
C GLN A 97 1.58 -13.30 38.65
N LEU A 98 0.28 -13.08 38.46
CA LEU A 98 -0.35 -11.77 38.64
C LEU A 98 -1.53 -11.84 39.62
N THR A 99 -1.88 -10.72 40.21
CA THR A 99 -2.94 -10.66 41.23
C THR A 99 -4.33 -10.70 40.57
N THR A 100 -5.15 -11.65 40.97
CA THR A 100 -6.55 -11.78 40.52
C THR A 100 -7.36 -10.54 40.90
N GLY A 101 -8.16 -10.06 39.95
CA GLY A 101 -9.02 -8.87 40.10
C GLY A 101 -8.36 -7.57 39.71
N LYS A 102 -7.02 -7.52 39.57
CA LYS A 102 -6.31 -6.36 39.07
C LYS A 102 -6.26 -6.30 37.55
N GLU A 103 -5.99 -5.10 37.02
CA GLU A 103 -5.79 -4.85 35.59
C GLU A 103 -4.36 -4.40 35.34
N TYR A 104 -3.78 -4.91 34.26
CA TYR A 104 -2.39 -4.66 33.90
C TYR A 104 -2.23 -4.23 32.44
N ASP A 105 -1.21 -3.42 32.20
CA ASP A 105 -0.74 -3.05 30.87
C ASP A 105 0.58 -3.78 30.60
N PHE A 106 0.75 -4.27 29.37
CA PHE A 106 1.94 -5.00 28.91
C PHE A 106 2.53 -4.30 27.70
N VAL A 107 3.84 -4.30 27.62
CA VAL A 107 4.58 -3.95 26.40
C VAL A 107 5.50 -5.07 26.00
N PHE A 108 5.69 -5.22 24.69
CA PHE A 108 6.50 -6.25 24.07
C PHE A 108 7.36 -5.63 22.96
N TRP A 109 8.60 -6.12 22.88
CA TRP A 109 9.53 -5.77 21.81
C TRP A 109 10.31 -7.02 21.40
N ALA A 110 10.32 -7.35 20.11
CA ALA A 110 11.10 -8.47 19.58
C ALA A 110 12.09 -7.98 18.53
N ASP A 111 13.37 -8.36 18.64
CA ASP A 111 14.44 -7.97 17.74
C ASP A 111 15.54 -9.03 17.60
N ALA A 112 16.53 -8.72 16.78
CA ALA A 112 17.78 -9.48 16.69
C ALA A 112 18.71 -9.04 17.82
N PRO A 113 19.14 -9.96 18.70
CA PRO A 113 20.06 -9.60 19.78
C PRO A 113 21.48 -9.31 19.26
N GLY A 114 22.17 -8.39 19.93
CA GLY A 114 23.61 -8.19 19.79
C GLY A 114 24.09 -7.03 18.92
N ASP A 115 23.23 -6.43 18.10
CA ASP A 115 23.65 -5.37 17.17
C ASP A 115 23.74 -3.97 17.82
N ASN A 116 23.28 -3.82 19.07
CA ASN A 116 23.24 -2.55 19.80
C ASN A 116 22.53 -1.41 19.02
N VAL A 117 21.60 -1.78 18.16
CA VAL A 117 20.78 -0.81 17.40
C VAL A 117 19.57 -0.40 18.22
N TYR A 118 18.95 -1.34 18.92
CA TYR A 118 17.76 -1.09 19.73
C TYR A 118 18.09 -1.16 21.22
N THR A 119 17.52 -0.24 21.98
CA THR A 119 17.60 -0.24 23.43
C THR A 119 16.19 -0.21 24.02
N PHE A 120 15.76 -1.34 24.59
CA PHE A 120 14.50 -1.44 25.31
C PHE A 120 14.65 -0.86 26.73
N ASN A 121 13.76 0.05 27.11
CA ASN A 121 13.73 0.69 28.42
C ASN A 121 12.35 0.52 29.06
N SER A 122 12.26 -0.39 30.02
CA SER A 122 11.04 -0.69 30.75
C SER A 122 10.59 0.45 31.70
N GLU A 123 11.50 1.31 32.16
CA GLU A 123 11.14 2.42 33.05
C GLU A 123 10.36 3.51 32.31
N ASN A 124 10.70 3.74 31.05
CA ASN A 124 10.06 4.75 30.22
C ASN A 124 9.09 4.18 29.18
N GLN A 125 8.91 2.84 29.13
CA GLN A 125 8.14 2.10 28.12
C GLN A 125 8.58 2.41 26.70
N THR A 126 9.88 2.61 26.49
CA THR A 126 10.41 3.05 25.20
C THR A 126 11.39 2.06 24.58
N VAL A 127 11.50 2.15 23.28
CA VAL A 127 12.65 1.64 22.52
C VAL A 127 13.32 2.81 21.82
N THR A 128 14.65 2.87 21.93
CA THR A 128 15.45 3.88 21.25
C THR A 128 16.29 3.23 20.15
N VAL A 129 16.35 3.88 18.99
CA VAL A 129 17.10 3.44 17.82
C VAL A 129 18.46 4.16 17.76
N ASN A 130 19.55 3.41 17.71
CA ASN A 130 20.89 3.94 17.45
C ASN A 130 21.23 3.81 15.97
N TYR A 131 20.93 4.81 15.18
CA TYR A 131 21.19 4.79 13.74
C TYR A 131 22.67 4.76 13.38
N ALA A 132 23.59 5.13 14.29
CA ALA A 132 25.02 5.00 14.04
C ALA A 132 25.49 3.53 13.90
N ASN A 133 24.71 2.60 14.46
CA ASN A 133 24.95 1.15 14.34
C ASN A 133 23.99 0.48 13.33
N ALA A 134 23.00 1.21 12.81
CA ALA A 134 22.00 0.66 11.90
C ALA A 134 22.60 0.46 10.50
N GLU A 135 22.86 -0.79 10.16
CA GLU A 135 23.40 -1.16 8.85
C GLU A 135 22.31 -1.15 7.78
N ASN A 136 22.62 -0.60 6.60
CA ASN A 136 21.75 -0.71 5.44
C ASN A 136 21.76 -2.15 4.89
N ASN A 137 20.75 -2.54 4.15
CA ASN A 137 20.67 -3.82 3.43
C ASN A 137 20.72 -5.08 4.32
N THR A 138 20.23 -5.00 5.55
CA THR A 138 20.20 -6.14 6.46
C THR A 138 18.84 -6.32 7.13
N ASP A 139 18.42 -7.57 7.28
CA ASP A 139 17.22 -7.95 8.05
C ASP A 139 17.43 -7.95 9.58
N ASN A 140 18.63 -7.74 10.05
CA ASN A 140 18.89 -7.63 11.49
C ASN A 140 18.15 -6.45 12.13
N LEU A 141 17.71 -5.48 11.33
CA LEU A 141 16.92 -4.34 11.79
C LEU A 141 15.40 -4.62 11.82
N ASP A 142 14.96 -5.78 11.36
CA ASP A 142 13.55 -6.15 11.41
C ASP A 142 13.13 -6.43 12.86
N ALA A 143 12.29 -5.56 13.41
CA ALA A 143 11.85 -5.65 14.78
C ALA A 143 10.36 -5.38 14.93
N PHE A 144 9.80 -5.87 16.04
CA PHE A 144 8.36 -5.91 16.25
C PHE A 144 8.00 -5.44 17.64
N PHE A 145 6.86 -4.80 17.76
CA PHE A 145 6.32 -4.38 19.03
C PHE A 145 4.85 -4.77 19.19
N GLY A 146 4.42 -4.82 20.41
CA GLY A 146 3.02 -5.01 20.76
C GLY A 146 2.72 -4.47 22.14
N GLN A 147 1.44 -4.32 22.42
CA GLN A 147 0.95 -3.91 23.71
C GLN A 147 -0.38 -4.60 24.02
N LYS A 148 -0.61 -4.86 25.29
CA LYS A 148 -1.92 -5.29 25.80
C LYS A 148 -2.30 -4.37 26.94
N LYS A 149 -3.34 -3.56 26.75
CA LYS A 149 -3.80 -2.60 27.77
C LYS A 149 -4.98 -3.18 28.56
N ALA A 150 -5.04 -2.82 29.82
CA ALA A 150 -6.15 -3.12 30.72
C ALA A 150 -6.55 -4.61 30.75
N LEU A 151 -5.56 -5.51 30.72
CA LEU A 151 -5.85 -6.94 30.89
C LEU A 151 -6.31 -7.20 32.32
N LYS A 152 -7.56 -7.54 32.49
CA LYS A 152 -8.12 -7.94 33.79
C LYS A 152 -7.80 -9.40 34.07
N VAL A 153 -7.11 -9.68 35.18
CA VAL A 153 -6.79 -11.03 35.62
C VAL A 153 -8.00 -11.61 36.34
N SER A 154 -8.70 -12.53 35.71
CA SER A 154 -9.91 -13.17 36.27
C SER A 154 -9.66 -14.57 36.83
N GLY A 155 -8.41 -15.01 36.86
CA GLY A 155 -7.96 -16.36 37.24
C GLY A 155 -6.80 -16.78 36.35
N ASN A 156 -6.46 -18.06 36.37
CA ASN A 156 -5.50 -18.61 35.40
C ASN A 156 -6.02 -18.43 34.00
N MET A 157 -5.23 -17.83 33.13
CA MET A 157 -5.65 -17.48 31.78
C MET A 157 -4.51 -17.54 30.78
N SER A 158 -4.87 -17.76 29.52
CA SER A 158 -3.95 -17.74 28.39
C SER A 158 -4.46 -16.75 27.34
N ILE A 159 -3.57 -15.93 26.82
CA ILE A 159 -3.86 -14.95 25.77
C ILE A 159 -2.80 -15.02 24.67
N SER A 160 -3.17 -14.61 23.46
CA SER A 160 -2.24 -14.36 22.36
C SER A 160 -2.09 -12.87 22.14
N GLN A 161 -0.88 -12.44 21.82
CA GLN A 161 -0.54 -11.09 21.44
C GLN A 161 0.25 -11.09 20.13
N GLU A 162 -0.36 -10.60 19.08
CA GLU A 162 0.33 -10.37 17.82
C GLU A 162 1.20 -9.11 17.92
N LEU A 163 2.43 -9.21 17.44
CA LEU A 163 3.39 -8.11 17.33
C LEU A 163 3.40 -7.59 15.90
N ARG A 164 3.71 -6.31 15.73
CA ARG A 164 3.76 -5.64 14.43
C ARG A 164 5.00 -4.76 14.30
N ARG A 165 5.41 -4.46 13.08
CA ARG A 165 6.56 -3.59 12.83
C ARG A 165 6.24 -2.13 13.15
N PRO A 166 7.07 -1.40 13.90
CA PRO A 166 6.94 0.04 14.07
C PRO A 166 7.56 0.84 12.92
N PHE A 167 8.21 0.15 11.99
CA PHE A 167 8.97 0.73 10.88
C PHE A 167 8.17 0.78 9.58
N ALA A 168 8.54 1.73 8.71
CA ALA A 168 8.40 1.58 7.29
C ALA A 168 9.65 0.87 6.73
N GLN A 169 9.49 -0.08 5.83
CA GLN A 169 10.59 -0.60 5.04
C GLN A 169 10.70 0.23 3.75
N ILE A 170 11.87 0.77 3.48
CA ILE A 170 12.15 1.52 2.26
C ILE A 170 13.02 0.67 1.37
N ASN A 171 12.51 0.35 0.19
CA ASN A 171 13.19 -0.42 -0.84
C ASN A 171 13.47 0.47 -2.03
N ILE A 172 14.70 0.39 -2.56
CA ILE A 172 15.11 1.06 -3.78
C ILE A 172 15.56 -0.02 -4.75
N GLY A 173 14.92 -0.09 -5.91
CA GLY A 173 15.20 -1.13 -6.90
C GLY A 173 15.27 -0.61 -8.32
N THR A 174 16.04 -1.30 -9.15
CA THR A 174 16.26 -0.90 -10.54
C THR A 174 16.04 -2.07 -11.52
N ASP A 175 15.59 -1.76 -12.72
CA ASP A 175 15.42 -2.70 -13.82
C ASP A 175 16.55 -2.64 -14.85
N ASP A 176 17.48 -1.69 -14.71
CA ASP A 176 18.57 -1.44 -15.66
C ASP A 176 19.96 -1.84 -15.11
N PHE A 177 20.01 -2.71 -14.08
CA PHE A 177 21.26 -3.11 -13.42
C PHE A 177 22.27 -3.71 -14.41
N ASP A 178 21.83 -4.67 -15.24
CA ASP A 178 22.68 -5.35 -16.21
C ASP A 178 23.11 -4.40 -17.35
N ALA A 179 22.23 -3.50 -17.78
CA ALA A 179 22.55 -2.50 -18.79
C ALA A 179 23.61 -1.51 -18.27
N ALA A 180 23.51 -1.09 -17.02
CA ALA A 180 24.50 -0.23 -16.37
C ALA A 180 25.84 -0.96 -16.24
N ALA A 181 25.85 -2.21 -15.82
CA ALA A 181 27.05 -3.04 -15.70
C ALA A 181 27.74 -3.23 -17.07
N ALA A 182 26.97 -3.48 -18.12
CA ALA A 182 27.49 -3.58 -19.49
C ALA A 182 28.09 -2.27 -20.01
N ALA A 183 27.60 -1.13 -19.51
CA ALA A 183 28.15 0.19 -19.78
C ALA A 183 29.35 0.57 -18.89
N GLY A 184 29.81 -0.34 -18.02
CA GLY A 184 30.94 -0.13 -17.13
C GLY A 184 30.59 0.54 -15.79
N TYR A 185 29.30 0.67 -15.46
CA TYR A 185 28.84 1.22 -14.17
C TYR A 185 28.52 0.09 -13.20
N THR A 186 29.33 -0.06 -12.15
CA THR A 186 29.13 -1.09 -11.12
C THR A 186 28.66 -0.46 -9.83
N VAL A 187 27.53 -0.91 -9.31
CA VAL A 187 27.01 -0.55 -7.99
C VAL A 187 27.34 -1.69 -7.03
N SER A 188 28.11 -1.42 -5.99
CA SER A 188 28.53 -2.43 -5.03
C SER A 188 28.01 -2.18 -3.62
N GLU A 189 27.80 -0.93 -3.24
CA GLU A 189 27.39 -0.53 -1.90
C GLU A 189 26.34 0.58 -1.96
N SER A 190 25.52 0.66 -0.93
CA SER A 190 24.52 1.72 -0.80
C SER A 190 24.23 2.09 0.64
N THR A 191 23.69 3.29 0.83
CA THR A 191 23.07 3.74 2.07
C THR A 191 21.98 4.75 1.78
N ILE A 192 21.12 5.00 2.77
CA ILE A 192 20.16 6.09 2.75
C ILE A 192 20.34 7.04 3.92
N GLY A 193 20.00 8.31 3.67
CA GLY A 193 19.77 9.33 4.70
C GLY A 193 18.32 9.76 4.66
N VAL A 194 17.67 9.86 5.81
CA VAL A 194 16.25 10.17 5.91
C VAL A 194 15.91 10.87 7.22
N ALA A 195 14.98 11.82 7.18
CA ALA A 195 14.39 12.38 8.39
C ALA A 195 13.47 11.34 9.05
N THR A 196 13.67 11.08 10.33
CA THR A 196 12.98 10.04 11.09
C THR A 196 12.98 10.37 12.58
N TYR A 197 12.72 9.38 13.43
CA TYR A 197 12.65 9.49 14.88
C TYR A 197 13.56 8.47 15.56
N LYS A 198 14.04 8.80 16.76
CA LYS A 198 14.88 7.88 17.54
C LYS A 198 14.11 7.02 18.52
N THR A 199 12.98 7.51 19.04
CA THR A 199 12.30 6.89 20.19
C THR A 199 10.87 6.51 19.83
N LEU A 200 10.49 5.30 20.19
CA LEU A 200 9.11 4.81 20.17
C LEU A 200 8.66 4.55 21.61
N ASN A 201 7.56 5.17 22.05
CA ASN A 201 6.88 4.74 23.26
C ASN A 201 5.97 3.55 22.94
N LEU A 202 6.23 2.41 23.56
CA LEU A 202 5.53 1.14 23.25
C LEU A 202 4.08 1.12 23.74
N LEU A 203 3.77 1.91 24.80
CA LEU A 203 2.44 1.92 25.38
C LEU A 203 1.52 2.95 24.70
N SER A 204 2.01 4.14 24.38
CA SER A 204 1.24 5.17 23.65
C SER A 204 1.33 5.00 22.13
N GLU A 205 2.33 4.28 21.62
CA GLU A 205 2.66 4.13 20.22
C GLU A 205 3.19 5.41 19.54
N GLU A 206 3.49 6.44 20.32
CA GLU A 206 4.00 7.71 19.80
C GLU A 206 5.52 7.63 19.55
N VAL A 207 5.96 8.32 18.51
CA VAL A 207 7.38 8.52 18.21
C VAL A 207 7.84 9.90 18.68
N SER A 208 9.10 9.99 19.07
CA SER A 208 9.73 11.25 19.51
C SER A 208 11.20 11.31 19.10
N ASP A 209 11.87 12.40 19.46
CA ASP A 209 13.28 12.65 19.18
C ASP A 209 13.59 12.61 17.68
N PRO A 210 13.06 13.59 16.90
CA PRO A 210 13.30 13.65 15.46
C PRO A 210 14.80 13.78 15.14
N VAL A 211 15.24 13.10 14.10
CA VAL A 211 16.64 13.03 13.66
C VAL A 211 16.72 12.86 12.14
N THR A 212 17.79 13.37 11.54
CA THR A 212 18.20 12.92 10.21
C THR A 212 19.14 11.74 10.39
N ALA A 213 18.64 10.55 10.09
CA ALA A 213 19.40 9.31 10.20
C ALA A 213 20.16 9.06 8.89
N THR A 214 21.41 8.58 9.01
CA THR A 214 22.16 8.00 7.91
C THR A 214 22.55 6.58 8.33
N PHE A 215 22.14 5.62 7.52
CA PHE A 215 22.47 4.20 7.78
C PHE A 215 23.91 3.90 7.45
N VAL A 216 24.51 2.90 8.11
CA VAL A 216 25.87 2.47 7.78
C VAL A 216 25.85 1.84 6.38
N LYS A 217 26.69 2.36 5.49
CA LYS A 217 26.81 1.88 4.10
C LYS A 217 27.26 0.42 4.07
N LYS A 218 26.57 -0.38 3.29
CA LYS A 218 26.82 -1.83 3.14
C LYS A 218 26.71 -2.25 1.69
N PRO A 219 27.27 -3.41 1.34
CA PRO A 219 27.04 -4.02 0.04
C PRO A 219 25.55 -4.09 -0.31
N ILE A 220 25.24 -3.84 -1.58
CA ILE A 220 23.86 -4.00 -2.04
C ILE A 220 23.40 -5.46 -1.84
N PRO A 221 22.08 -5.71 -1.73
CA PRO A 221 21.56 -7.06 -1.63
C PRO A 221 22.05 -7.97 -2.76
N THR A 222 22.12 -9.26 -2.49
CA THR A 222 22.68 -10.26 -3.42
C THR A 222 22.01 -10.22 -4.80
N GLU A 223 22.67 -10.80 -5.80
CA GLU A 223 22.29 -10.69 -7.21
C GLU A 223 20.86 -11.16 -7.49
N ASP A 224 20.36 -12.16 -6.77
CA ASP A 224 19.02 -12.71 -6.91
C ASP A 224 17.94 -11.94 -6.12
N SER A 225 18.34 -10.97 -5.29
CA SER A 225 17.39 -10.21 -4.48
C SER A 225 16.68 -9.17 -5.33
N LYS A 226 15.37 -9.34 -5.48
CA LYS A 226 14.51 -8.47 -6.28
C LYS A 226 13.10 -8.39 -5.68
N PHE A 227 12.40 -7.33 -6.02
CA PHE A 227 10.96 -7.21 -5.81
C PHE A 227 10.27 -6.96 -7.14
N SER A 228 9.01 -7.37 -7.22
CA SER A 228 8.24 -7.26 -8.46
C SER A 228 7.09 -6.27 -8.30
N ILE A 229 6.93 -5.41 -9.30
CA ILE A 229 5.79 -4.49 -9.40
C ILE A 229 5.19 -4.65 -10.80
N ASN A 230 3.91 -4.94 -10.86
CA ASN A 230 3.19 -5.18 -12.11
C ASN A 230 3.89 -6.22 -12.99
N SER A 231 4.32 -7.34 -12.40
CA SER A 231 5.02 -8.45 -13.06
C SER A 231 6.41 -8.08 -13.62
N LYS A 232 6.95 -6.91 -13.30
CA LYS A 232 8.31 -6.51 -13.65
C LYS A 232 9.19 -6.55 -12.43
N ASP A 233 10.35 -7.17 -12.57
CA ASP A 233 11.33 -7.33 -11.50
C ASP A 233 12.27 -6.13 -11.41
N TYR A 234 12.55 -5.72 -10.19
CA TYR A 234 13.51 -4.67 -9.85
C TYR A 234 14.53 -5.23 -8.87
N LYS A 235 15.81 -5.22 -9.26
CA LYS A 235 16.89 -5.63 -8.39
C LYS A 235 17.05 -4.63 -7.24
N TYR A 236 17.14 -5.14 -6.01
CA TYR A 236 17.41 -4.27 -4.86
C TYR A 236 18.75 -3.56 -4.99
N LEU A 237 18.72 -2.25 -4.87
CA LEU A 237 19.89 -1.39 -4.65
C LEU A 237 20.02 -0.99 -3.19
N SER A 238 18.91 -0.93 -2.46
CA SER A 238 18.88 -0.59 -1.04
C SER A 238 17.62 -1.13 -0.37
N MET A 239 17.76 -1.50 0.91
CA MET A 239 16.66 -1.82 1.81
C MET A 239 16.97 -1.32 3.21
N SER A 240 16.03 -0.62 3.83
CA SER A 240 16.22 0.00 5.15
C SER A 240 14.93 -0.01 5.96
N TYR A 241 15.06 -0.12 7.28
CA TYR A 241 13.93 -0.01 8.22
C TYR A 241 13.97 1.34 8.92
N VAL A 242 12.94 2.16 8.75
CA VAL A 242 12.88 3.54 9.25
C VAL A 242 11.74 3.67 10.25
N LEU A 243 12.03 4.14 11.46
CA LEU A 243 11.01 4.38 12.48
C LEU A 243 10.12 5.55 12.06
N VAL A 244 8.82 5.31 11.96
CA VAL A 244 7.85 6.31 11.49
C VAL A 244 6.63 6.38 12.41
N PRO A 245 5.88 7.49 12.39
CA PRO A 245 4.62 7.61 13.10
C PRO A 245 3.59 6.55 12.64
N LYS A 246 2.53 6.42 13.40
CA LYS A 246 1.40 5.55 13.03
C LYS A 246 0.73 6.00 11.74
N ASP A 247 0.58 7.31 11.58
CA ASP A 247 -0.05 7.91 10.42
C ASP A 247 0.96 8.04 9.26
N LYS A 248 0.42 8.02 8.04
CA LYS A 248 1.21 8.22 6.83
C LYS A 248 1.83 9.61 6.81
N GLU A 249 3.11 9.67 6.50
CA GLU A 249 3.84 10.92 6.25
C GLU A 249 4.64 10.85 4.94
N THR A 250 5.23 11.95 4.54
CA THR A 250 6.17 12.00 3.41
C THR A 250 7.55 12.45 3.88
N VAL A 251 8.58 11.82 3.34
CA VAL A 251 9.97 12.12 3.66
C VAL A 251 10.79 12.29 2.38
N ASP A 252 11.88 13.01 2.46
CA ASP A 252 12.91 13.01 1.42
C ASP A 252 13.97 11.99 1.78
N ILE A 253 14.41 11.22 0.79
CA ILE A 253 15.40 10.16 0.95
C ILE A 253 16.64 10.52 0.15
N ALA A 254 17.73 10.77 0.84
CA ALA A 254 19.05 10.86 0.23
C ALA A 254 19.59 9.44 0.02
N PHE A 255 19.74 9.04 -1.22
CA PHE A 255 20.28 7.73 -1.61
C PHE A 255 21.72 7.91 -2.11
N ASP A 256 22.66 7.31 -1.39
CA ASP A 256 24.08 7.30 -1.74
C ASP A 256 24.48 5.88 -2.15
N TYR A 257 25.01 5.75 -3.34
CA TYR A 257 25.51 4.49 -3.87
C TYR A 257 26.85 4.71 -4.59
N THR A 258 27.52 3.64 -4.94
CA THR A 258 28.90 3.66 -5.45
C THR A 258 29.17 4.70 -6.55
N LEU A 259 28.17 5.02 -7.38
CA LEU A 259 28.33 5.87 -8.55
C LEU A 259 28.05 7.35 -8.25
N THR A 260 27.02 7.68 -7.48
CA THR A 260 26.57 9.03 -7.21
C THR A 260 25.56 9.09 -6.08
N ASN A 261 25.15 10.29 -5.71
CA ASN A 261 24.08 10.56 -4.76
C ASN A 261 22.82 10.98 -5.51
N ARG A 262 21.66 10.51 -5.05
CA ARG A 262 20.36 10.88 -5.58
C ARG A 262 19.40 11.20 -4.44
N THR A 263 18.52 12.15 -4.64
CA THR A 263 17.45 12.46 -3.67
C THR A 263 16.10 12.09 -4.28
N PHE A 264 15.33 11.31 -3.56
CA PHE A 264 13.93 11.05 -3.85
C PHE A 264 13.09 11.91 -2.93
N THR A 265 12.28 12.80 -3.48
CA THR A 265 11.47 13.76 -2.72
C THR A 265 10.04 13.30 -2.55
N ASN A 266 9.40 13.73 -1.45
CA ASN A 266 8.00 13.42 -1.15
C ASN A 266 7.67 11.93 -1.14
N VAL A 267 8.58 11.10 -0.66
CA VAL A 267 8.39 9.65 -0.58
C VAL A 267 7.41 9.35 0.55
N PRO A 268 6.27 8.73 0.26
CA PRO A 268 5.31 8.37 1.30
C PRO A 268 5.81 7.18 2.12
N VAL A 269 5.72 7.30 3.44
CA VAL A 269 6.07 6.24 4.40
C VAL A 269 4.95 6.06 5.41
N GLN A 270 4.77 4.84 5.87
CA GLN A 270 3.77 4.50 6.86
C GLN A 270 4.24 3.30 7.69
N ARG A 271 3.92 3.31 8.98
CA ARG A 271 4.24 2.21 9.91
C ARG A 271 3.64 0.89 9.42
N ASN A 272 4.46 -0.16 9.47
CA ASN A 272 4.10 -1.50 9.01
C ASN A 272 3.75 -1.59 7.51
N TYR A 273 4.33 -0.69 6.69
CA TYR A 273 4.19 -0.71 5.23
C TYR A 273 5.56 -0.71 4.56
N ARG A 274 5.60 -1.21 3.34
CA ARG A 274 6.76 -1.13 2.45
C ARG A 274 6.57 -0.01 1.45
N THR A 275 7.58 0.83 1.30
CA THR A 275 7.64 1.82 0.24
C THR A 275 8.69 1.38 -0.77
N ASN A 276 8.28 1.12 -1.99
CA ASN A 276 9.15 0.74 -3.09
C ASN A 276 9.39 1.94 -4.00
N ILE A 277 10.65 2.32 -4.17
CA ILE A 277 11.14 3.31 -5.12
C ILE A 277 11.79 2.53 -6.25
N TYR A 278 11.34 2.71 -7.48
CA TYR A 278 11.77 1.87 -8.59
C TYR A 278 11.79 2.60 -9.94
N GLY A 279 12.57 2.08 -10.85
CA GLY A 279 12.72 2.60 -12.21
C GLY A 279 14.04 2.15 -12.84
N SER A 280 14.41 2.76 -13.95
CA SER A 280 15.74 2.63 -14.56
C SER A 280 16.70 3.60 -13.88
N LEU A 281 17.04 3.31 -12.61
CA LEU A 281 17.66 4.28 -11.71
C LEU A 281 19.14 4.54 -12.00
N LEU A 282 19.82 3.68 -12.75
CA LEU A 282 21.26 3.73 -13.00
C LEU A 282 21.60 4.41 -14.33
N THR A 283 20.75 4.25 -15.34
CA THR A 283 20.97 4.82 -16.68
C THR A 283 20.10 6.04 -16.96
N ASN A 284 19.04 6.27 -16.19
CA ASN A 284 18.16 7.42 -16.31
C ASN A 284 18.15 8.24 -15.00
N THR A 285 18.52 9.49 -15.06
CA THR A 285 18.60 10.38 -13.88
C THR A 285 17.30 11.13 -13.58
N ALA A 286 16.31 11.08 -14.46
CA ALA A 286 15.14 11.95 -14.38
C ALA A 286 13.90 11.27 -13.76
N ASP A 287 13.66 9.98 -14.05
CA ASP A 287 12.40 9.33 -13.73
C ASP A 287 12.53 8.23 -12.68
N PHE A 288 11.69 8.29 -11.68
CA PHE A 288 11.48 7.21 -10.72
C PHE A 288 10.01 7.13 -10.34
N ASN A 289 9.59 5.96 -9.90
CA ASN A 289 8.24 5.71 -9.40
C ASN A 289 8.29 5.36 -7.93
N VAL A 290 7.24 5.71 -7.20
CA VAL A 290 7.10 5.36 -5.79
C VAL A 290 5.74 4.72 -5.57
N VAL A 291 5.73 3.57 -4.91
CA VAL A 291 4.50 2.91 -4.47
C VAL A 291 4.62 2.45 -3.02
N ILE A 292 3.59 2.68 -2.24
CA ILE A 292 3.42 2.01 -0.95
C ILE A 292 2.71 0.70 -1.21
N ALA A 293 3.35 -0.41 -0.86
CA ALA A 293 2.70 -1.70 -0.85
C ALA A 293 1.76 -1.79 0.38
N PRO A 294 0.54 -2.28 0.23
CA PRO A 294 -0.38 -2.44 1.36
C PRO A 294 0.18 -3.47 2.35
N GLY A 295 0.61 -2.98 3.50
CA GLY A 295 1.07 -3.76 4.64
C GLY A 295 2.34 -4.62 4.43
N PHE A 296 2.98 -4.94 5.54
CA PHE A 296 4.10 -5.90 5.56
C PHE A 296 3.65 -7.35 5.40
N ASN A 297 2.37 -7.61 5.55
CA ASN A 297 1.79 -8.94 5.36
C ASN A 297 1.69 -9.35 3.89
N ASP A 298 1.84 -8.37 2.98
CA ASP A 298 1.97 -8.69 1.57
C ASP A 298 3.42 -9.08 1.28
N PRO A 299 3.70 -10.25 0.73
CA PRO A 299 5.03 -10.61 0.25
C PRO A 299 5.47 -9.65 -0.86
N ASP A 300 6.77 -9.64 -1.16
CA ASP A 300 7.34 -8.94 -2.33
C ASP A 300 6.76 -9.47 -3.65
N TYR A 301 6.23 -10.67 -3.60
CA TYR A 301 5.22 -11.20 -4.50
C TYR A 301 3.90 -11.04 -3.76
N ASN A 302 3.00 -10.27 -4.29
CA ASN A 302 1.67 -10.14 -3.76
C ASN A 302 1.11 -11.57 -3.50
N ASN A 303 1.06 -12.04 -2.25
CA ASN A 303 0.56 -13.39 -1.91
C ASN A 303 -0.94 -13.52 -2.18
N ASN A 304 -1.61 -12.41 -2.41
CA ASN A 304 -2.96 -12.38 -2.96
C ASN A 304 -2.95 -12.44 -4.49
N VAL A 305 -1.85 -12.87 -5.14
CA VAL A 305 -1.90 -13.21 -6.56
C VAL A 305 -2.66 -14.51 -6.71
N ILE A 306 -3.88 -14.38 -7.19
CA ILE A 306 -4.77 -15.50 -7.49
C ILE A 306 -4.87 -15.61 -9.00
N THR A 307 -4.56 -16.77 -9.57
CA THR A 307 -4.77 -16.98 -11.00
C THR A 307 -6.23 -17.36 -11.25
N ALA A 308 -6.88 -16.71 -12.20
CA ALA A 308 -8.21 -17.04 -12.65
C ALA A 308 -8.21 -17.28 -14.18
N SER A 309 -8.55 -18.50 -14.58
CA SER A 309 -8.60 -18.94 -15.99
C SER A 309 -10.03 -18.99 -16.53
N THR A 310 -11.02 -18.90 -15.65
CA THR A 310 -12.45 -18.95 -15.97
C THR A 310 -13.21 -17.83 -15.27
N GLN A 311 -14.42 -17.54 -15.75
CA GLN A 311 -15.32 -16.55 -15.12
C GLN A 311 -15.67 -16.92 -13.68
N THR A 312 -15.85 -18.20 -13.39
CA THR A 312 -16.18 -18.69 -12.04
C THR A 312 -15.01 -18.49 -11.08
N GLU A 313 -13.78 -18.80 -11.53
CA GLU A 313 -12.56 -18.56 -10.76
C GLU A 313 -12.35 -17.07 -10.51
N LEU A 314 -12.60 -16.23 -11.52
CA LEU A 314 -12.54 -14.78 -11.35
C LEU A 314 -13.53 -14.28 -10.29
N ALA A 315 -14.78 -14.73 -10.36
CA ALA A 315 -15.81 -14.32 -9.39
C ALA A 315 -15.44 -14.73 -7.96
N THR A 316 -14.84 -15.90 -7.79
CA THR A 316 -14.35 -16.38 -6.48
C THR A 316 -13.14 -15.59 -6.00
N ALA A 317 -12.13 -15.39 -6.85
CA ALA A 317 -10.93 -14.66 -6.53
C ALA A 317 -11.21 -13.19 -6.16
N ALA A 318 -12.20 -12.58 -6.85
CA ALA A 318 -12.61 -11.20 -6.62
C ALA A 318 -13.22 -10.95 -5.21
N GLN A 319 -13.54 -11.99 -4.44
CA GLN A 319 -14.00 -11.86 -3.05
C GLN A 319 -12.83 -11.81 -2.05
N THR A 320 -11.59 -11.94 -2.50
CA THR A 320 -10.42 -11.87 -1.62
C THR A 320 -9.91 -10.41 -1.52
N PRO A 321 -9.95 -9.79 -0.34
CA PRO A 321 -9.46 -8.42 -0.17
C PRO A 321 -8.00 -8.26 -0.62
N ASN A 322 -7.70 -7.15 -1.29
CA ASN A 322 -6.38 -6.80 -1.82
C ASN A 322 -5.77 -7.83 -2.77
N ALA A 323 -6.58 -8.69 -3.38
CA ALA A 323 -6.09 -9.66 -4.35
C ALA A 323 -5.63 -8.99 -5.65
N VAL A 324 -4.48 -9.43 -6.17
CA VAL A 324 -4.10 -9.22 -7.57
C VAL A 324 -4.48 -10.48 -8.35
N ILE A 325 -5.52 -10.37 -9.14
CA ILE A 325 -6.06 -11.50 -9.90
C ILE A 325 -5.37 -11.56 -11.26
N LYS A 326 -4.48 -12.52 -11.44
CA LYS A 326 -3.86 -12.79 -12.74
C LYS A 326 -4.84 -13.53 -13.63
N LEU A 327 -5.25 -12.88 -14.68
CA LEU A 327 -6.20 -13.39 -15.66
C LEU A 327 -5.47 -14.09 -16.80
N LYS A 328 -6.12 -15.11 -17.37
CA LYS A 328 -5.58 -15.88 -18.48
C LYS A 328 -5.58 -15.05 -19.76
N GLU A 329 -4.48 -15.12 -20.49
CA GLU A 329 -4.31 -14.53 -21.83
C GLU A 329 -5.39 -15.01 -22.81
N ASN A 330 -5.69 -14.19 -23.81
CA ASN A 330 -6.64 -14.47 -24.87
C ASN A 330 -8.05 -14.89 -24.36
N THR A 331 -8.46 -14.35 -23.22
CA THR A 331 -9.72 -14.68 -22.56
C THR A 331 -10.53 -13.42 -22.28
N THR A 332 -11.83 -13.52 -22.49
CA THR A 332 -12.78 -12.46 -22.15
C THR A 332 -13.53 -12.80 -20.87
N TYR A 333 -13.51 -11.87 -19.92
CA TYR A 333 -14.22 -11.94 -18.66
C TYR A 333 -15.26 -10.82 -18.59
N THR A 334 -16.32 -11.07 -17.85
CA THR A 334 -17.25 -10.00 -17.43
C THR A 334 -16.84 -9.53 -16.03
N LEU A 335 -16.77 -8.21 -15.83
CA LEU A 335 -16.44 -7.64 -14.53
C LEU A 335 -17.45 -8.13 -13.48
N PRO A 336 -17.01 -8.75 -12.36
CA PRO A 336 -17.91 -9.27 -11.33
C PRO A 336 -18.79 -8.17 -10.74
N ALA A 337 -20.06 -8.51 -10.44
CA ALA A 337 -21.01 -7.56 -9.86
C ALA A 337 -20.64 -7.10 -8.45
N ASP A 338 -19.88 -7.92 -7.72
CA ASP A 338 -19.32 -7.57 -6.42
C ASP A 338 -17.85 -7.99 -6.34
N VAL A 339 -17.05 -7.18 -5.65
CA VAL A 339 -15.62 -7.41 -5.43
C VAL A 339 -15.24 -7.02 -4.01
N ALA A 340 -14.21 -7.62 -3.47
CA ALA A 340 -13.64 -7.20 -2.19
C ALA A 340 -12.87 -5.87 -2.33
N GLU A 341 -12.58 -5.21 -1.20
CA GLU A 341 -11.75 -3.99 -1.16
C GLU A 341 -10.35 -4.28 -1.70
N GLY A 342 -9.80 -3.35 -2.47
CA GLY A 342 -8.41 -3.36 -2.93
C GLY A 342 -8.09 -4.34 -4.06
N VAL A 343 -9.08 -4.98 -4.67
CA VAL A 343 -8.87 -5.95 -5.75
C VAL A 343 -8.27 -5.29 -6.99
N THR A 344 -7.25 -5.92 -7.57
CA THR A 344 -6.65 -5.53 -8.85
C THR A 344 -6.75 -6.67 -9.86
N PHE A 345 -7.33 -6.38 -11.02
CA PHE A 345 -7.38 -7.30 -12.15
C PHE A 345 -6.16 -7.08 -13.03
N SER A 346 -5.35 -8.12 -13.23
CA SER A 346 -4.08 -8.05 -13.94
C SER A 346 -4.00 -9.06 -15.08
N GLY A 347 -3.45 -8.65 -16.21
CA GLY A 347 -3.27 -9.50 -17.39
C GLY A 347 -2.42 -8.78 -18.44
N ASP A 348 -2.64 -9.10 -19.68
CA ASP A 348 -2.06 -8.45 -20.85
C ASP A 348 -3.15 -7.82 -21.76
N GLU A 349 -2.76 -7.20 -22.85
CA GLU A 349 -3.69 -6.55 -23.78
C GLU A 349 -4.66 -7.53 -24.48
N THR A 350 -4.35 -8.84 -24.48
CA THR A 350 -5.22 -9.88 -25.06
C THR A 350 -6.29 -10.36 -24.06
N THR A 351 -6.12 -10.00 -22.79
CA THR A 351 -7.06 -10.30 -21.71
C THR A 351 -8.11 -9.20 -21.66
N VAL A 352 -9.36 -9.54 -21.93
CA VAL A 352 -10.46 -8.57 -21.99
C VAL A 352 -11.33 -8.64 -20.75
N ILE A 353 -11.57 -7.51 -20.12
CA ILE A 353 -12.59 -7.32 -19.07
C ILE A 353 -13.73 -6.50 -19.65
N SER A 354 -14.86 -7.13 -19.85
CA SER A 354 -16.08 -6.49 -20.37
C SER A 354 -16.91 -5.88 -19.25
N ILE A 355 -17.33 -4.63 -19.44
CA ILE A 355 -18.27 -3.90 -18.57
C ILE A 355 -19.51 -3.57 -19.39
N PRO A 356 -20.44 -4.52 -19.57
CA PRO A 356 -21.57 -4.37 -20.50
C PRO A 356 -22.64 -3.38 -20.05
N GLN A 357 -22.65 -3.04 -18.77
CA GLN A 357 -23.62 -2.11 -18.16
C GLN A 357 -22.97 -1.36 -17.00
N ALA A 358 -23.71 -0.41 -16.44
CA ALA A 358 -23.27 0.27 -15.22
C ALA A 358 -23.12 -0.71 -14.05
N ILE A 359 -22.04 -0.56 -13.29
CA ILE A 359 -21.73 -1.39 -12.12
C ILE A 359 -21.29 -0.48 -10.97
N GLY A 360 -21.66 -0.80 -9.73
CA GLY A 360 -21.32 -0.05 -8.54
C GLY A 360 -20.51 -0.87 -7.55
N TYR A 361 -19.51 -0.24 -6.96
CA TYR A 361 -18.66 -0.82 -5.91
C TYR A 361 -18.54 0.16 -4.75
N ASP A 362 -19.62 0.43 -4.07
CA ASP A 362 -19.72 1.44 -3.02
C ASP A 362 -18.52 1.47 -2.10
N VAL A 363 -17.92 2.64 -1.94
CA VAL A 363 -16.76 2.96 -1.08
C VAL A 363 -15.51 2.12 -1.26
N LYS A 364 -15.43 1.29 -2.30
CA LYS A 364 -14.28 0.39 -2.55
C LYS A 364 -13.24 1.02 -3.46
N THR A 365 -12.01 0.55 -3.29
CA THR A 365 -10.88 0.84 -4.18
C THR A 365 -10.61 -0.37 -5.06
N ILE A 366 -10.49 -0.19 -6.36
CA ILE A 366 -10.20 -1.26 -7.32
C ILE A 366 -9.14 -0.83 -8.33
N GLY A 367 -8.45 -1.81 -8.91
CA GLY A 367 -7.40 -1.59 -9.90
C GLY A 367 -7.51 -2.48 -11.13
N PHE A 368 -6.96 -1.99 -12.24
CA PHE A 368 -6.78 -2.73 -13.49
C PHE A 368 -5.35 -2.53 -13.97
N SER A 369 -4.68 -3.60 -14.38
CA SER A 369 -3.29 -3.54 -14.83
C SER A 369 -3.06 -4.38 -16.07
N GLY A 370 -2.62 -3.75 -17.15
CA GLY A 370 -2.21 -4.39 -18.40
C GLY A 370 -3.33 -4.98 -19.26
N VAL A 371 -4.57 -4.97 -18.81
CA VAL A 371 -5.72 -5.60 -19.49
C VAL A 371 -6.41 -4.67 -20.47
N THR A 372 -7.17 -5.24 -21.41
CA THR A 372 -8.15 -4.49 -22.19
C THR A 372 -9.46 -4.40 -21.44
N VAL A 373 -9.89 -3.19 -21.09
CA VAL A 373 -11.20 -2.91 -20.49
C VAL A 373 -12.14 -2.43 -21.57
N LYS A 374 -13.24 -3.16 -21.77
CA LYS A 374 -14.17 -2.92 -22.87
C LYS A 374 -15.55 -2.56 -22.41
N SER A 375 -16.02 -1.38 -22.81
CA SER A 375 -17.38 -0.90 -22.61
C SER A 375 -18.11 -0.79 -23.96
N PRO A 376 -19.42 -0.99 -24.02
CA PRO A 376 -20.16 -0.76 -25.25
C PRO A 376 -20.21 0.74 -25.58
N ASN A 377 -20.45 1.05 -26.86
CA ASN A 377 -20.79 2.40 -27.30
C ASN A 377 -22.25 2.70 -26.91
N ALA A 378 -22.48 2.94 -25.63
CA ALA A 378 -23.79 3.19 -25.07
C ALA A 378 -23.66 4.15 -23.88
N ASN A 379 -24.75 4.83 -23.56
CA ASN A 379 -24.79 5.73 -22.40
C ASN A 379 -24.84 4.92 -21.09
N TYR A 380 -24.25 5.46 -20.04
CA TYR A 380 -24.33 4.95 -18.68
C TYR A 380 -23.74 3.54 -18.48
N THR A 381 -22.63 3.24 -19.13
CA THR A 381 -21.82 2.05 -18.87
C THR A 381 -20.55 2.44 -18.13
N GLY A 382 -19.99 1.53 -17.35
CA GLY A 382 -18.78 1.76 -16.57
C GLY A 382 -18.99 1.63 -15.07
N ILE A 383 -17.98 2.02 -14.28
CA ILE A 383 -17.99 1.90 -12.82
C ILE A 383 -18.63 3.15 -12.22
N GLN A 384 -19.82 3.01 -11.67
CA GLN A 384 -20.67 4.12 -11.23
C GLN A 384 -20.43 4.58 -9.79
N SER A 385 -20.12 3.68 -8.89
CA SER A 385 -19.83 4.05 -7.51
C SER A 385 -18.61 3.29 -7.05
N ALA A 386 -17.55 4.00 -6.77
CA ALA A 386 -16.33 3.50 -6.14
C ALA A 386 -15.63 4.67 -5.46
N LYS A 387 -14.88 4.39 -4.41
CA LYS A 387 -14.03 5.39 -3.78
C LYS A 387 -12.89 5.76 -4.73
N SER A 388 -12.24 4.77 -5.29
CA SER A 388 -11.15 4.99 -6.25
C SER A 388 -11.05 3.85 -7.26
N VAL A 389 -10.76 4.22 -8.52
CA VAL A 389 -10.43 3.25 -9.58
C VAL A 389 -9.13 3.66 -10.24
N THR A 390 -8.17 2.73 -10.31
CA THR A 390 -6.88 2.96 -10.96
C THR A 390 -6.70 2.01 -12.15
N TYR A 391 -6.32 2.56 -13.29
CA TYR A 391 -5.96 1.82 -14.49
C TYR A 391 -4.49 2.07 -14.81
N THR A 392 -3.71 1.02 -15.00
CA THR A 392 -2.27 1.13 -15.31
C THR A 392 -1.93 0.28 -16.52
N GLY A 393 -1.40 0.91 -17.58
CA GLY A 393 -1.01 0.21 -18.81
C GLY A 393 -2.16 -0.50 -19.53
N CYS A 394 -3.40 -0.07 -19.32
CA CYS A 394 -4.58 -0.70 -19.88
C CYS A 394 -4.92 -0.17 -21.27
N VAL A 395 -5.56 -1.02 -22.08
CA VAL A 395 -6.28 -0.59 -23.27
C VAL A 395 -7.74 -0.37 -22.89
N ILE A 396 -8.29 0.82 -23.15
CA ILE A 396 -9.70 1.18 -22.85
C ILE A 396 -10.45 1.29 -24.18
N GLU A 397 -11.39 0.38 -24.42
CA GLU A 397 -12.19 0.34 -25.65
C GLU A 397 -13.65 0.72 -25.41
N GLY A 398 -14.24 1.41 -26.38
CA GLY A 398 -15.62 1.85 -26.34
C GLY A 398 -15.80 3.20 -25.65
N THR A 399 -16.93 3.38 -25.00
CA THR A 399 -17.27 4.64 -24.30
C THR A 399 -17.57 4.37 -22.83
N PRO A 400 -16.53 4.26 -21.97
CA PRO A 400 -16.78 4.17 -20.53
C PRO A 400 -17.25 5.50 -19.96
N PHE A 401 -18.20 5.43 -19.03
CA PHE A 401 -18.58 6.52 -18.16
C PHE A 401 -17.83 6.39 -16.84
N SER A 402 -17.19 7.43 -16.38
CA SER A 402 -16.46 7.43 -15.13
C SER A 402 -17.26 8.16 -14.03
N TYR A 403 -17.61 7.41 -12.98
CA TYR A 403 -18.41 7.91 -11.85
C TYR A 403 -17.72 7.74 -10.49
N ALA A 404 -16.58 7.07 -10.41
CA ALA A 404 -15.83 6.92 -9.16
C ALA A 404 -15.49 8.31 -8.57
N GLU A 405 -15.40 8.43 -7.25
CA GLU A 405 -14.94 9.68 -6.63
C GLU A 405 -13.57 10.07 -7.17
N GLU A 406 -12.67 9.11 -7.26
CA GLU A 406 -11.36 9.27 -7.87
C GLU A 406 -11.15 8.24 -8.98
N ALA A 407 -10.71 8.68 -10.15
CA ALA A 407 -10.31 7.82 -11.24
C ALA A 407 -8.94 8.23 -11.76
N VAL A 408 -8.01 7.27 -11.84
CA VAL A 408 -6.63 7.51 -12.29
C VAL A 408 -6.29 6.56 -13.43
N TYR A 409 -5.81 7.12 -14.53
CA TYR A 409 -5.35 6.38 -15.70
C TYR A 409 -3.86 6.67 -15.91
N ASN A 410 -3.02 5.64 -15.79
CA ASN A 410 -1.58 5.74 -15.95
C ASN A 410 -1.14 4.95 -17.19
N SER A 411 -0.52 5.61 -18.15
CA SER A 411 0.02 5.01 -19.39
C SER A 411 -1.00 4.13 -20.13
N CYS A 412 -2.28 4.55 -20.13
CA CYS A 412 -3.35 3.83 -20.79
C CYS A 412 -3.52 4.28 -22.26
N THR A 413 -3.99 3.36 -23.11
CA THR A 413 -4.39 3.66 -24.47
C THR A 413 -5.90 3.57 -24.61
N PHE A 414 -6.54 4.67 -24.94
CA PHE A 414 -7.99 4.74 -25.22
C PHE A 414 -8.24 4.56 -26.70
N LYS A 415 -9.17 3.67 -27.08
CA LYS A 415 -9.52 3.38 -28.47
C LYS A 415 -11.02 3.58 -28.72
N GLN A 416 -11.36 4.45 -29.63
CA GLN A 416 -12.73 4.67 -30.11
C GLN A 416 -12.78 4.72 -31.64
N THR A 417 -13.54 3.82 -32.22
CA THR A 417 -13.66 3.68 -33.69
C THR A 417 -14.93 4.34 -34.26
N SER A 418 -15.85 4.75 -33.40
CA SER A 418 -17.08 5.44 -33.80
C SER A 418 -16.98 6.95 -33.61
N SER A 419 -17.29 7.72 -34.63
CA SER A 419 -17.36 9.18 -34.57
C SER A 419 -18.56 9.73 -33.77
N ASP A 420 -19.52 8.87 -33.43
CA ASP A 420 -20.70 9.26 -32.66
C ASP A 420 -20.46 9.24 -31.15
N PHE A 421 -19.41 8.54 -30.71
CA PHE A 421 -19.09 8.33 -29.30
C PHE A 421 -17.72 8.90 -28.90
N TYR A 422 -17.58 9.22 -27.62
CA TYR A 422 -16.31 9.66 -27.02
C TYR A 422 -15.47 8.45 -26.57
N ASN A 423 -14.16 8.63 -26.47
CA ASN A 423 -13.28 7.64 -25.83
C ASN A 423 -13.57 7.49 -24.35
N ILE A 424 -13.98 8.57 -23.69
CA ILE A 424 -14.44 8.56 -22.30
C ILE A 424 -15.39 9.71 -22.04
N TRP A 425 -16.36 9.45 -21.18
CA TRP A 425 -17.25 10.42 -20.63
C TRP A 425 -17.07 10.50 -19.11
N THR A 426 -16.52 11.61 -18.61
CA THR A 426 -16.22 11.77 -17.19
C THR A 426 -17.45 12.21 -16.40
N TYR A 427 -18.43 11.36 -16.37
CA TYR A 427 -19.74 11.64 -15.83
C TYR A 427 -19.82 11.37 -14.34
N GLY A 428 -19.66 12.40 -13.50
CA GLY A 428 -19.83 12.31 -12.04
C GLY A 428 -18.55 11.98 -11.24
N SER A 429 -17.40 11.72 -11.85
CA SER A 429 -16.14 11.61 -11.12
C SER A 429 -15.76 12.96 -10.53
N LYS A 430 -15.42 12.97 -9.23
CA LYS A 430 -15.00 14.19 -8.53
C LYS A 430 -13.60 14.61 -8.93
N ASN A 431 -12.66 13.65 -8.95
CA ASN A 431 -11.31 13.85 -9.42
C ASN A 431 -10.99 12.78 -10.47
N ILE A 432 -10.51 13.21 -11.63
CA ILE A 432 -10.07 12.30 -12.67
C ILE A 432 -8.71 12.74 -13.22
N THR A 433 -7.77 11.82 -13.31
CA THR A 433 -6.38 12.11 -13.72
C THR A 433 -5.94 11.14 -14.81
N PHE A 434 -5.34 11.68 -15.86
CA PHE A 434 -4.74 10.94 -16.96
C PHE A 434 -3.25 11.28 -17.01
N ASN A 435 -2.40 10.28 -16.79
CA ASN A 435 -0.95 10.42 -16.82
C ASN A 435 -0.36 9.63 -17.99
N SER A 436 0.32 10.32 -18.91
CA SER A 436 1.00 9.71 -20.07
C SER A 436 0.09 8.79 -20.89
N CYS A 437 -1.18 9.18 -21.03
CA CYS A 437 -2.17 8.41 -21.76
C CYS A 437 -2.19 8.78 -23.26
N LYS A 438 -2.50 7.79 -24.09
CA LYS A 438 -2.73 7.96 -25.51
C LYS A 438 -4.21 7.78 -25.82
N PHE A 439 -4.78 8.71 -26.59
CA PHE A 439 -6.18 8.64 -27.04
C PHE A 439 -6.23 8.50 -28.56
N GLU A 440 -6.72 7.37 -29.03
CA GLU A 440 -6.99 7.09 -30.44
C GLU A 440 -8.50 7.21 -30.68
N SER A 441 -8.92 8.22 -31.40
CA SER A 441 -10.30 8.64 -31.54
C SER A 441 -10.76 8.64 -33.00
N ALA A 442 -12.06 8.43 -33.21
CA ALA A 442 -12.69 8.69 -34.50
C ALA A 442 -13.19 10.15 -34.65
N GLY A 443 -12.79 11.06 -33.73
CA GLY A 443 -13.09 12.48 -33.81
C GLY A 443 -13.74 13.10 -32.57
N ARG A 444 -14.32 12.29 -31.69
CA ARG A 444 -14.83 12.70 -30.36
C ARG A 444 -14.04 11.98 -29.30
N CYS A 445 -13.32 12.68 -28.43
CA CYS A 445 -12.37 12.05 -27.55
C CYS A 445 -12.78 12.08 -26.08
N VAL A 446 -12.64 13.20 -25.39
CA VAL A 446 -13.00 13.33 -23.97
C VAL A 446 -14.19 14.27 -23.82
N LEU A 447 -15.22 13.83 -23.09
CA LEU A 447 -16.31 14.71 -22.66
C LEU A 447 -16.28 14.83 -21.14
N ILE A 448 -16.00 16.02 -20.64
CA ILE A 448 -16.11 16.38 -19.23
C ILE A 448 -17.51 16.94 -19.01
N TYR A 449 -18.35 16.13 -18.38
CA TYR A 449 -19.76 16.42 -18.20
C TYR A 449 -20.25 15.86 -16.87
N ASN A 450 -21.11 16.58 -16.20
CA ASN A 450 -21.70 16.13 -14.96
C ASN A 450 -23.19 16.50 -14.90
N GLU A 451 -24.03 15.53 -14.64
CA GLU A 451 -25.47 15.67 -14.49
C GLU A 451 -25.98 15.20 -13.12
N GLY A 452 -25.11 14.80 -12.23
CA GLY A 452 -25.47 14.21 -10.94
C GLY A 452 -25.44 15.20 -9.77
N ALA A 453 -25.46 14.65 -8.57
CA ALA A 453 -25.39 15.40 -7.32
C ALA A 453 -23.95 15.91 -6.97
N VAL A 454 -22.97 15.63 -7.80
CA VAL A 454 -21.58 16.04 -7.58
C VAL A 454 -21.40 17.49 -7.96
N ILE A 455 -21.02 18.33 -7.01
CA ILE A 455 -20.77 19.75 -7.21
C ILE A 455 -19.29 19.93 -7.55
N GLY A 456 -19.01 20.38 -8.79
CA GLY A 456 -17.66 20.58 -9.30
C GLY A 456 -16.99 19.27 -9.75
N GLN A 457 -15.94 19.40 -10.52
CA GLN A 457 -15.11 18.31 -11.00
C GLN A 457 -13.71 18.81 -11.29
N ASN A 458 -12.70 18.02 -10.92
CA ASN A 458 -11.32 18.27 -11.30
C ASN A 458 -10.89 17.21 -12.32
N ALA A 459 -10.42 17.65 -13.48
CA ALA A 459 -9.86 16.79 -14.50
C ALA A 459 -8.43 17.24 -14.81
N THR A 460 -7.46 16.32 -14.74
CA THR A 460 -6.06 16.63 -14.99
C THR A 460 -5.50 15.69 -16.05
N PHE A 461 -4.86 16.28 -17.05
CA PHE A 461 -4.20 15.59 -18.15
C PHE A 461 -2.72 15.94 -18.10
N ASN A 462 -1.86 14.95 -17.90
CA ASN A 462 -0.42 15.12 -17.83
C ASN A 462 0.26 14.31 -18.93
N ASN A 463 1.04 14.95 -19.82
CA ASN A 463 1.80 14.29 -20.88
C ASN A 463 0.93 13.38 -21.79
N CYS A 464 -0.30 13.80 -22.10
CA CYS A 464 -1.21 12.99 -22.89
C CYS A 464 -1.13 13.35 -24.39
N GLU A 465 -1.31 12.32 -25.22
CA GLU A 465 -1.37 12.44 -26.66
C GLU A 465 -2.80 12.12 -27.17
N PHE A 466 -3.41 13.04 -27.91
CA PHE A 466 -4.72 12.88 -28.50
C PHE A 466 -4.61 12.83 -30.04
N ILE A 467 -5.10 11.75 -30.66
CA ILE A 467 -5.03 11.53 -32.10
C ILE A 467 -6.43 11.21 -32.62
N ALA A 468 -6.93 11.97 -33.57
CA ALA A 468 -8.16 11.65 -34.26
C ALA A 468 -7.91 11.17 -35.70
N SER A 469 -8.64 10.13 -36.12
CA SER A 469 -8.58 9.64 -37.50
C SER A 469 -9.25 10.57 -38.51
N ALA A 470 -10.25 11.35 -38.04
CA ALA A 470 -10.89 12.38 -38.83
C ALA A 470 -11.44 13.50 -37.92
N PRO A 471 -11.38 14.78 -38.35
CA PRO A 471 -11.96 15.86 -37.56
C PRO A 471 -13.50 15.77 -37.57
N VAL A 472 -14.11 16.06 -36.42
CA VAL A 472 -15.54 16.36 -36.31
C VAL A 472 -15.66 17.87 -36.13
N ASP A 473 -16.51 18.51 -36.96
CA ASP A 473 -16.62 19.95 -36.96
C ASP A 473 -16.99 20.53 -35.59
N GLY A 474 -16.25 21.54 -35.17
CA GLY A 474 -16.43 22.20 -33.87
C GLY A 474 -16.04 21.35 -32.65
N LYS A 475 -15.36 20.19 -32.79
CA LYS A 475 -14.95 19.30 -31.70
C LYS A 475 -13.45 19.30 -31.53
N ALA A 476 -12.98 19.78 -30.38
CA ALA A 476 -11.61 19.59 -29.92
C ALA A 476 -11.45 18.24 -29.21
N ALA A 477 -10.23 17.89 -28.82
CA ALA A 477 -9.93 16.64 -28.12
C ALA A 477 -10.64 16.57 -26.75
N ILE A 478 -10.59 17.64 -25.97
CA ILE A 478 -11.21 17.75 -24.64
C ILE A 478 -12.38 18.72 -24.72
N GLU A 479 -13.59 18.23 -24.60
CA GLU A 479 -14.82 18.99 -24.60
C GLU A 479 -15.38 19.13 -23.18
N VAL A 480 -15.65 20.34 -22.72
CA VAL A 480 -16.23 20.62 -21.40
C VAL A 480 -17.69 21.03 -21.57
N ASP A 481 -18.60 20.41 -20.83
CA ASP A 481 -20.01 20.72 -20.80
C ASP A 481 -20.51 20.83 -19.36
N SER A 482 -20.50 22.02 -18.80
CA SER A 482 -20.93 22.34 -17.43
C SER A 482 -22.33 22.95 -17.33
N SER A 483 -23.15 22.83 -18.39
CA SER A 483 -24.39 23.56 -18.51
C SER A 483 -25.51 23.14 -17.55
N LEU A 484 -25.42 21.96 -16.97
CA LEU A 484 -26.55 21.39 -16.21
C LEU A 484 -26.42 21.53 -14.70
N ILE A 485 -25.20 21.68 -14.15
CA ILE A 485 -24.96 21.62 -12.70
C ILE A 485 -24.23 22.85 -12.20
N PRO A 486 -24.63 23.42 -11.05
CA PRO A 486 -23.83 24.43 -10.36
C PRO A 486 -22.57 23.79 -9.77
N GLY A 487 -21.45 24.47 -9.91
CA GLY A 487 -20.17 24.05 -9.40
C GLY A 487 -19.02 24.49 -10.30
N THR A 488 -17.80 24.45 -9.80
CA THR A 488 -16.61 24.80 -10.55
C THR A 488 -16.00 23.55 -11.16
N TYR A 489 -15.77 23.55 -12.47
CA TYR A 489 -15.04 22.53 -13.19
C TYR A 489 -13.63 23.06 -13.44
N VAL A 490 -12.64 22.41 -12.87
CA VAL A 490 -11.23 22.79 -13.04
C VAL A 490 -10.55 21.74 -13.93
N ILE A 491 -10.08 22.19 -15.08
CA ILE A 491 -9.44 21.34 -16.08
C ILE A 491 -7.99 21.78 -16.23
N ASN A 492 -7.06 20.91 -15.88
CA ASN A 492 -5.62 21.12 -16.01
C ASN A 492 -5.08 20.28 -17.17
N ILE A 493 -4.43 20.90 -18.14
CA ILE A 493 -3.88 20.27 -19.34
C ILE A 493 -2.39 20.62 -19.38
N ASN A 494 -1.53 19.66 -19.04
CA ASN A 494 -0.10 19.87 -18.87
C ASN A 494 0.68 19.03 -19.91
N ASN A 495 1.47 19.71 -20.73
CA ASN A 495 2.33 19.08 -21.75
C ASN A 495 1.57 18.06 -22.63
N CYS A 496 0.39 18.46 -23.13
CA CYS A 496 -0.48 17.60 -23.95
C CYS A 496 -0.49 18.06 -25.40
N THR A 497 -0.68 17.10 -26.33
CA THR A 497 -0.78 17.39 -27.78
C THR A 497 -2.07 16.82 -28.36
N ALA A 498 -2.64 17.51 -29.35
CA ALA A 498 -3.81 17.06 -30.08
C ALA A 498 -3.62 17.18 -31.61
N THR A 499 -3.89 16.10 -32.33
CA THR A 499 -3.74 16.01 -33.79
C THR A 499 -4.99 15.41 -34.43
N GLY A 500 -5.41 15.96 -35.54
CA GLY A 500 -6.53 15.42 -36.34
C GLY A 500 -7.93 15.78 -35.84
N PHE A 501 -8.07 16.55 -34.76
CA PHE A 501 -9.35 17.04 -34.24
C PHE A 501 -9.81 18.31 -34.97
N GLY A 502 -11.09 18.60 -34.85
CA GLY A 502 -11.67 19.87 -35.24
C GLY A 502 -11.23 21.02 -34.33
N THR A 503 -11.61 22.23 -34.71
CA THR A 503 -11.32 23.44 -33.93
C THR A 503 -12.45 23.76 -32.98
N GLY A 504 -12.16 23.86 -31.69
CA GLY A 504 -13.12 24.23 -30.68
C GLY A 504 -13.63 25.67 -30.87
N SER A 505 -14.94 25.87 -30.81
CA SER A 505 -15.59 27.17 -31.08
C SER A 505 -15.23 28.24 -30.05
N LYS A 506 -14.89 27.86 -28.83
CA LYS A 506 -14.48 28.78 -27.74
C LYS A 506 -12.96 28.96 -27.63
N SER A 507 -12.21 27.89 -27.87
CA SER A 507 -10.75 27.91 -27.71
C SER A 507 -10.00 28.37 -28.96
N GLY A 508 -10.56 28.16 -30.14
CA GLY A 508 -9.88 28.40 -31.40
C GLY A 508 -8.74 27.41 -31.70
N ASN A 509 -8.67 26.29 -30.96
CA ASN A 509 -7.65 25.25 -31.15
C ASN A 509 -8.26 23.83 -31.09
N SER A 510 -7.45 22.82 -31.37
CA SER A 510 -7.87 21.42 -31.42
C SER A 510 -7.70 20.65 -30.10
N LEU A 511 -7.08 21.25 -29.09
CA LEU A 511 -6.76 20.56 -27.84
C LEU A 511 -7.96 20.57 -26.87
N TRP A 512 -8.59 21.71 -26.66
CA TRP A 512 -9.70 21.85 -25.72
C TRP A 512 -10.80 22.76 -26.26
N ASN A 513 -12.00 22.60 -25.70
CA ASN A 513 -13.12 23.49 -25.95
C ASN A 513 -14.08 23.49 -24.76
N VAL A 514 -14.73 24.60 -24.51
CA VAL A 514 -15.89 24.68 -23.61
C VAL A 514 -17.14 24.65 -24.51
N LYS A 515 -17.75 23.48 -24.65
CA LYS A 515 -18.92 23.25 -25.50
C LYS A 515 -20.14 24.01 -24.98
N LYS A 516 -20.41 23.88 -23.67
CA LYS A 516 -21.43 24.60 -22.95
C LYS A 516 -20.93 24.98 -21.57
N ASP A 517 -21.37 26.15 -21.12
CA ASP A 517 -21.10 26.64 -19.78
C ASP A 517 -22.34 27.41 -19.29
N LYS A 518 -22.54 27.46 -17.98
CA LYS A 518 -23.57 28.34 -17.42
C LYS A 518 -23.17 29.82 -17.58
N THR A 519 -24.17 30.69 -17.47
CA THR A 519 -23.95 32.14 -17.58
C THR A 519 -22.92 32.68 -16.58
N GLU A 520 -22.71 32.00 -15.46
CA GLU A 520 -21.75 32.38 -14.41
C GLU A 520 -20.32 31.87 -14.66
N LYS A 521 -20.07 31.19 -15.76
CA LYS A 521 -18.73 30.60 -16.09
C LYS A 521 -18.18 29.68 -14.99
N HIS A 522 -18.77 28.51 -14.89
CA HIS A 522 -18.33 27.52 -13.88
C HIS A 522 -17.08 26.71 -14.28
N SER A 523 -16.67 26.76 -15.55
CA SER A 523 -15.48 26.06 -16.04
C SER A 523 -14.25 26.94 -15.96
N GLN A 524 -13.14 26.37 -15.50
CA GLN A 524 -11.83 26.97 -15.53
C GLN A 524 -10.87 26.02 -16.26
N VAL A 525 -10.21 26.49 -17.30
CA VAL A 525 -9.26 25.68 -18.08
C VAL A 525 -7.87 26.28 -17.93
N PHE A 526 -6.93 25.47 -17.52
CA PHE A 526 -5.51 25.79 -17.39
C PHE A 526 -4.72 24.97 -18.41
N VAL A 527 -3.86 25.61 -19.16
CA VAL A 527 -2.91 24.95 -20.06
C VAL A 527 -1.51 25.34 -19.62
N ASP A 528 -0.70 24.35 -19.28
CA ASP A 528 0.65 24.51 -18.76
C ASP A 528 0.70 25.55 -17.61
N GLY A 529 -0.23 25.45 -16.70
CA GLY A 529 -0.37 26.30 -15.53
C GLY A 529 -0.95 27.70 -15.79
N THR A 530 -1.22 28.05 -17.04
CA THR A 530 -1.84 29.34 -17.41
C THR A 530 -3.36 29.18 -17.58
N GLN A 531 -4.14 29.98 -16.87
CA GLN A 531 -5.59 30.00 -17.05
C GLN A 531 -5.94 30.61 -18.42
N VAL A 532 -6.61 29.82 -19.25
CA VAL A 532 -7.00 30.19 -20.63
C VAL A 532 -8.50 30.35 -20.82
N TYR A 533 -9.29 29.93 -19.82
CA TYR A 533 -10.74 30.11 -19.78
C TYR A 533 -11.26 30.27 -18.36
#